data_d23ca9951e53621f3d8a52f12e78a0c8
#
_entry.id   d23ca9951e53621f3d8a52f12e78a0c8
#
_cell.length_a   1.000
_cell.length_b   1.000
_cell.length_c   1.000
_cell.angle_alpha   90.00
_cell.angle_beta   90.00
_cell.angle_gamma   90.00
#
_symmetry.space_group_name_H-M   'P 1'
#
loop_
_entity.id
_entity.type
_entity.pdbx_description
1 polymer ?
#
loop_
_entity_poly.entity_id
_entity_poly.type
_entity_poly.pdbx_seq_one_letter_code
_entity_poly.pdbx_strand_id
1 'polypeptide(L)'
;MRKPDVTLNGISMDGLGWLREGINFPAPQPQTSTIIVPGRNSPIRYTEALGRVSYQPRSFDITLSMLGAREKFNQMSEQIVNRFAGRLVDVILSEELALYYVGTLEITPGYDPLTHKGQITINSSDADAYRYHTEETAAVQSGNGTAVLTNDFMPAVPIVTVTGETTLKWQVGTDRFIKTVSAGTWTFPELELSQGENEIEVVTDGMVTFRYREGRL
;
A
#
# COMPACT_ATOMS: atom_id res chain seq x y z
N MET A 1 -6.80 20.58 17.82
CA MET A 1 -6.78 19.11 17.61
C MET A 1 -7.59 18.84 16.35
N ARG A 2 -7.03 18.15 15.35
CA ARG A 2 -7.76 17.84 14.10
C ARG A 2 -8.83 16.80 14.41
N LYS A 3 -10.04 16.98 13.88
CA LYS A 3 -11.13 16.02 14.06
C LYS A 3 -10.76 14.69 13.38
N PRO A 4 -11.00 13.53 14.01
CA PRO A 4 -10.75 12.25 13.39
C PRO A 4 -11.58 12.08 12.11
N ASP A 5 -10.94 11.78 10.99
CA ASP A 5 -11.57 11.58 9.68
C ASP A 5 -10.97 10.38 8.95
N VAL A 6 -11.69 9.90 7.97
CA VAL A 6 -11.26 8.88 7.00
C VAL A 6 -11.55 9.39 5.61
N THR A 7 -10.58 9.25 4.72
CA THR A 7 -10.72 9.61 3.31
C THR A 7 -10.73 8.34 2.46
N LEU A 8 -11.75 8.15 1.64
CA LEU A 8 -11.91 7.02 0.72
C LEU A 8 -11.76 7.52 -0.71
N ASN A 9 -10.73 7.06 -1.45
CA ASN A 9 -10.41 7.54 -2.80
C ASN A 9 -10.44 9.08 -2.92
N GLY A 10 -9.81 9.77 -1.97
CA GLY A 10 -9.74 11.24 -1.95
C GLY A 10 -10.99 11.96 -1.40
N ILE A 11 -12.03 11.24 -0.96
CA ILE A 11 -13.27 11.83 -0.43
C ILE A 11 -13.29 11.70 1.08
N SER A 12 -13.32 12.85 1.77
CA SER A 12 -13.44 12.94 3.22
C SER A 12 -14.83 12.50 3.68
N MET A 13 -14.90 11.61 4.64
CA MET A 13 -16.17 11.16 5.21
C MET A 13 -16.77 12.21 6.13
N ASP A 14 -15.95 12.97 6.87
CA ASP A 14 -16.41 14.14 7.63
C ASP A 14 -17.01 15.23 6.70
N GLY A 15 -16.41 15.46 5.55
CA GLY A 15 -16.92 16.37 4.53
C GLY A 15 -18.30 15.98 3.98
N LEU A 16 -18.64 14.69 4.00
CA LEU A 16 -19.96 14.16 3.67
C LEU A 16 -20.93 14.14 4.87
N GLY A 17 -20.49 14.57 6.06
CA GLY A 17 -21.31 14.60 7.27
C GLY A 17 -21.29 13.32 8.10
N TRP A 18 -20.35 12.43 7.85
CA TRP A 18 -20.12 11.24 8.66
C TRP A 18 -19.10 11.52 9.76
N LEU A 19 -19.33 10.97 10.94
CA LEU A 19 -18.45 11.06 12.08
C LEU A 19 -17.74 9.69 12.26
N ARG A 20 -16.42 9.69 12.28
CA ARG A 20 -15.66 8.48 12.59
C ARG A 20 -15.75 8.17 14.08
N GLU A 21 -16.31 7.02 14.44
CA GLU A 21 -16.42 6.55 15.83
C GLU A 21 -15.29 5.61 16.22
N GLY A 22 -14.88 4.72 15.30
CA GLY A 22 -13.84 3.73 15.57
C GLY A 22 -13.09 3.30 14.32
N ILE A 23 -11.88 2.86 14.55
CA ILE A 23 -11.05 2.19 13.55
C ILE A 23 -10.32 1.03 14.21
N ASN A 24 -10.08 -0.02 13.45
CA ASN A 24 -9.24 -1.13 13.85
C ASN A 24 -8.42 -1.58 12.65
N PHE A 25 -7.10 -1.39 12.71
CA PHE A 25 -6.15 -1.74 11.65
C PHE A 25 -5.03 -2.60 12.23
N PRO A 26 -5.27 -3.90 12.46
CA PRO A 26 -4.25 -4.78 13.03
C PRO A 26 -3.06 -4.93 12.08
N ALA A 27 -1.89 -5.21 12.64
CA ALA A 27 -0.72 -5.53 11.85
C ALA A 27 -0.95 -6.80 11.03
N PRO A 28 -0.43 -6.88 9.79
CA PRO A 28 -0.57 -8.07 8.98
C PRO A 28 0.21 -9.24 9.60
N GLN A 29 -0.32 -10.44 9.44
CA GLN A 29 0.33 -11.65 9.95
C GLN A 29 1.41 -12.10 8.98
N PRO A 30 2.60 -12.53 9.47
CA PRO A 30 3.60 -13.14 8.61
C PRO A 30 3.07 -14.44 8.01
N GLN A 31 3.36 -14.66 6.74
CA GLN A 31 3.05 -15.92 6.07
C GLN A 31 4.09 -16.95 6.47
N THR A 32 3.74 -17.78 7.45
CA THR A 32 4.64 -18.82 7.97
C THR A 32 4.32 -20.17 7.33
N SER A 33 5.36 -20.86 6.89
CA SER A 33 5.27 -22.25 6.46
C SER A 33 6.15 -23.12 7.37
N THR A 34 5.61 -24.23 7.85
CA THR A 34 6.33 -25.15 8.73
C THR A 34 6.22 -26.58 8.23
N ILE A 35 7.33 -27.34 8.34
CA ILE A 35 7.36 -28.78 8.07
C ILE A 35 7.56 -29.50 9.39
N ILE A 36 6.62 -30.38 9.73
CA ILE A 36 6.73 -31.28 10.89
C ILE A 36 7.47 -32.54 10.42
N VAL A 37 8.63 -32.80 11.04
CA VAL A 37 9.42 -34.03 10.78
C VAL A 37 9.19 -35.00 11.92
N PRO A 38 8.69 -36.22 11.66
CA PRO A 38 8.54 -37.24 12.71
C PRO A 38 9.83 -37.49 13.47
N GLY A 39 9.77 -37.53 14.80
CA GLY A 39 10.92 -37.71 15.68
C GLY A 39 11.74 -36.46 15.97
N ARG A 40 11.37 -35.29 15.44
CA ARG A 40 12.00 -34.03 15.75
C ARG A 40 11.13 -33.20 16.70
N ASN A 41 11.72 -32.63 17.74
CA ASN A 41 10.98 -31.86 18.76
C ASN A 41 10.54 -30.45 18.27
N SER A 42 11.12 -29.94 17.18
CA SER A 42 10.79 -28.63 16.63
C SER A 42 10.53 -28.71 15.13
N PRO A 43 9.48 -28.01 14.61
CA PRO A 43 9.24 -27.95 13.18
C PRO A 43 10.36 -27.17 12.46
N ILE A 44 10.57 -27.46 11.20
CA ILE A 44 11.40 -26.64 10.31
C ILE A 44 10.51 -25.47 9.87
N ARG A 45 10.99 -24.24 10.04
CA ARG A 45 10.25 -23.02 9.63
C ARG A 45 10.84 -22.48 8.34
N TYR A 46 9.97 -22.19 7.37
CA TYR A 46 10.31 -21.63 6.06
C TYR A 46 9.75 -20.21 5.89
N THR A 47 9.75 -19.42 6.96
CA THR A 47 9.19 -18.05 6.94
C THR A 47 9.98 -17.11 6.01
N GLU A 48 11.27 -17.37 5.84
CA GLU A 48 12.21 -16.58 5.05
C GLU A 48 12.80 -17.36 3.87
N ALA A 49 12.07 -18.34 3.33
CA ALA A 49 12.59 -19.23 2.28
C ALA A 49 13.05 -18.50 0.99
N LEU A 50 12.52 -17.29 0.76
CA LEU A 50 12.88 -16.42 -0.37
C LEU A 50 13.77 -15.23 0.06
N GLY A 51 14.47 -15.35 1.20
CA GLY A 51 15.34 -14.29 1.72
C GLY A 51 14.61 -13.17 2.45
N ARG A 52 13.26 -13.21 2.54
CA ARG A 52 12.44 -12.21 3.24
C ARG A 52 11.17 -12.83 3.81
N VAL A 53 10.58 -12.15 4.79
CA VAL A 53 9.26 -12.49 5.32
C VAL A 53 8.19 -11.97 4.36
N SER A 54 7.26 -12.84 3.97
CA SER A 54 6.03 -12.47 3.26
C SER A 54 4.89 -12.31 4.27
N TYR A 55 3.91 -11.48 3.95
CA TYR A 55 2.78 -11.20 4.83
C TYR A 55 1.46 -11.60 4.18
N GLN A 56 0.51 -12.00 5.01
CA GLN A 56 -0.87 -12.25 4.58
C GLN A 56 -1.60 -10.92 4.37
N PRO A 57 -2.66 -10.91 3.55
CA PRO A 57 -3.55 -9.76 3.49
C PRO A 57 -4.00 -9.36 4.91
N ARG A 58 -4.14 -8.05 5.14
CA ARG A 58 -4.66 -7.56 6.41
C ARG A 58 -6.17 -7.38 6.35
N SER A 59 -6.80 -7.44 7.50
CA SER A 59 -8.17 -6.99 7.65
C SER A 59 -8.20 -5.63 8.35
N PHE A 60 -9.23 -4.83 8.10
CA PHE A 60 -9.50 -3.64 8.89
C PHE A 60 -10.99 -3.34 9.00
N ASP A 61 -11.34 -2.56 10.03
CA ASP A 61 -12.70 -2.11 10.30
C ASP A 61 -12.73 -0.61 10.56
N ILE A 62 -13.73 0.06 9.97
CA ILE A 62 -14.01 1.48 10.17
C ILE A 62 -15.48 1.63 10.53
N THR A 63 -15.78 2.34 11.61
CA THR A 63 -17.14 2.65 12.02
C THR A 63 -17.40 4.14 11.85
N LEU A 64 -18.37 4.46 11.01
CA LEU A 64 -18.86 5.82 10.78
C LEU A 64 -20.28 5.95 11.30
N SER A 65 -20.65 7.11 11.84
CA SER A 65 -22.00 7.39 12.30
C SER A 65 -22.48 8.76 11.87
N MET A 66 -23.80 8.92 11.93
CA MET A 66 -24.48 10.20 11.81
C MET A 66 -25.72 10.22 12.69
N LEU A 67 -26.14 11.41 13.09
CA LEU A 67 -27.44 11.63 13.74
C LEU A 67 -28.42 12.26 12.75
N GLY A 68 -29.67 11.83 12.77
CA GLY A 68 -30.70 12.41 11.91
C GLY A 68 -31.84 11.46 11.59
N ALA A 69 -32.77 11.95 10.76
CA ALA A 69 -33.90 11.17 10.30
C ALA A 69 -33.45 9.98 9.43
N ARG A 70 -34.24 8.92 9.42
CA ARG A 70 -33.97 7.67 8.69
C ARG A 70 -33.85 7.91 7.18
N GLU A 71 -34.65 8.80 6.63
CA GLU A 71 -34.62 9.14 5.19
C GLU A 71 -33.28 9.74 4.80
N LYS A 72 -32.75 10.67 5.62
CA LYS A 72 -31.43 11.27 5.39
C LYS A 72 -30.32 10.22 5.51
N PHE A 73 -30.41 9.33 6.51
CA PHE A 73 -29.47 8.23 6.66
C PHE A 73 -29.47 7.32 5.43
N ASN A 74 -30.66 6.89 4.96
CA ASN A 74 -30.77 6.03 3.79
C ASN A 74 -30.11 6.65 2.57
N GLN A 75 -30.43 7.92 2.28
CA GLN A 75 -29.83 8.65 1.15
C GLN A 75 -28.32 8.73 1.23
N MET A 76 -27.78 9.05 2.41
CA MET A 76 -26.33 9.18 2.60
C MET A 76 -25.63 7.81 2.59
N SER A 77 -26.21 6.79 3.18
CA SER A 77 -25.65 5.43 3.18
C SER A 77 -25.65 4.81 1.78
N GLU A 78 -26.72 5.01 0.99
CA GLU A 78 -26.76 4.57 -0.41
C GLU A 78 -25.67 5.20 -1.27
N GLN A 79 -25.35 6.48 -1.05
CA GLN A 79 -24.23 7.13 -1.76
C GLN A 79 -22.90 6.45 -1.47
N ILE A 80 -22.63 6.09 -0.20
CA ILE A 80 -21.41 5.43 0.20
C ILE A 80 -21.38 4.00 -0.36
N VAL A 81 -22.46 3.23 -0.19
CA VAL A 81 -22.56 1.85 -0.67
C VAL A 81 -22.38 1.79 -2.18
N ASN A 82 -23.15 2.58 -2.95
CA ASN A 82 -23.08 2.56 -4.40
C ASN A 82 -21.71 2.99 -4.96
N ARG A 83 -20.98 3.82 -4.21
CA ARG A 83 -19.70 4.33 -4.65
C ARG A 83 -18.53 3.41 -4.32
N PHE A 84 -18.54 2.74 -3.18
CA PHE A 84 -17.36 2.05 -2.64
C PHE A 84 -17.56 0.56 -2.39
N ALA A 85 -18.77 0.04 -2.20
CA ALA A 85 -18.96 -1.37 -1.90
C ALA A 85 -18.49 -2.29 -3.04
N GLY A 86 -17.72 -3.31 -2.69
CA GLY A 86 -17.14 -4.27 -3.61
C GLY A 86 -16.05 -3.71 -4.51
N ARG A 87 -15.52 -2.52 -4.21
CA ARG A 87 -14.46 -1.88 -5.00
C ARG A 87 -13.17 -1.82 -4.22
N LEU A 88 -12.06 -1.85 -4.95
CA LEU A 88 -10.73 -1.55 -4.43
C LEU A 88 -10.65 -0.05 -4.13
N VAL A 89 -10.31 0.31 -2.89
CA VAL A 89 -10.36 1.67 -2.39
C VAL A 89 -9.10 2.02 -1.61
N ASP A 90 -8.57 3.22 -1.87
CA ASP A 90 -7.51 3.82 -1.08
C ASP A 90 -8.12 4.46 0.17
N VAL A 91 -7.64 4.06 1.34
CA VAL A 91 -8.10 4.52 2.65
C VAL A 91 -7.00 5.30 3.35
N ILE A 92 -7.22 6.59 3.58
CA ILE A 92 -6.30 7.47 4.29
C ILE A 92 -6.91 7.85 5.64
N LEU A 93 -6.14 7.71 6.71
CA LEU A 93 -6.52 8.14 8.04
C LEU A 93 -5.99 9.56 8.32
N SER A 94 -6.79 10.39 8.98
CA SER A 94 -6.40 11.77 9.32
C SER A 94 -5.16 11.88 10.21
N GLU A 95 -4.81 10.80 10.90
CA GLU A 95 -3.62 10.69 11.75
C GLU A 95 -2.34 10.43 10.96
N GLU A 96 -2.46 9.81 9.77
CA GLU A 96 -1.33 9.37 8.95
C GLU A 96 -1.54 9.74 7.47
N LEU A 97 -1.59 11.03 7.18
CA LEU A 97 -1.89 11.53 5.82
C LEU A 97 -0.83 11.16 4.76
N ALA A 98 0.36 10.80 5.19
CA ALA A 98 1.43 10.37 4.29
C ALA A 98 1.30 8.92 3.82
N LEU A 99 0.36 8.15 4.38
CA LEU A 99 0.17 6.74 4.10
C LEU A 99 -1.29 6.43 3.76
N TYR A 100 -1.48 5.41 2.92
CA TYR A 100 -2.81 4.88 2.63
C TYR A 100 -2.82 3.36 2.64
N TYR A 101 -3.97 2.80 2.97
CA TYR A 101 -4.27 1.38 2.87
C TYR A 101 -5.03 1.13 1.57
N VAL A 102 -4.92 -0.07 1.02
CA VAL A 102 -5.66 -0.50 -0.17
C VAL A 102 -6.40 -1.78 0.16
N GLY A 103 -7.70 -1.83 -0.13
CA GLY A 103 -8.50 -3.03 0.10
C GLY A 103 -9.87 -2.95 -0.55
N THR A 104 -10.51 -4.11 -0.73
CA THR A 104 -11.88 -4.20 -1.22
C THR A 104 -12.83 -3.95 -0.05
N LEU A 105 -13.73 -2.98 -0.20
CA LEU A 105 -14.61 -2.59 0.89
C LEU A 105 -15.93 -3.36 0.90
N GLU A 106 -16.26 -3.90 2.05
CA GLU A 106 -17.59 -4.39 2.41
C GLU A 106 -18.26 -3.35 3.31
N ILE A 107 -19.49 -2.94 2.98
CA ILE A 107 -20.16 -1.83 3.66
C ILE A 107 -21.52 -2.30 4.18
N THR A 108 -21.70 -2.20 5.48
CA THR A 108 -22.92 -2.62 6.17
C THR A 108 -23.57 -1.41 6.85
N PRO A 109 -24.68 -0.87 6.31
CA PRO A 109 -25.43 0.20 6.97
C PRO A 109 -26.38 -0.35 8.04
N GLY A 110 -26.55 0.40 9.12
CA GLY A 110 -27.49 0.13 10.20
C GLY A 110 -28.11 1.42 10.76
N TYR A 111 -29.37 1.41 11.14
CA TYR A 111 -30.05 2.55 11.72
C TYR A 111 -30.83 2.18 12.96
N ASP A 112 -30.59 2.89 14.07
CA ASP A 112 -31.34 2.75 15.30
C ASP A 112 -32.45 3.83 15.36
N PRO A 113 -33.74 3.43 15.30
CA PRO A 113 -34.85 4.37 15.33
C PRO A 113 -35.08 4.98 16.71
N LEU A 114 -34.57 4.39 17.79
CA LEU A 114 -34.76 4.91 19.14
C LEU A 114 -33.84 6.10 19.42
N THR A 115 -32.60 6.02 18.94
CA THR A 115 -31.59 7.07 19.14
C THR A 115 -31.46 8.01 17.95
N HIS A 116 -32.17 7.75 16.84
CA HIS A 116 -31.98 8.43 15.56
C HIS A 116 -30.53 8.42 15.09
N LYS A 117 -29.81 7.35 15.39
CA LYS A 117 -28.42 7.16 15.02
C LYS A 117 -28.29 6.22 13.83
N GLY A 118 -27.74 6.72 12.76
CA GLY A 118 -27.29 5.90 11.64
C GLY A 118 -25.81 5.52 11.80
N GLN A 119 -25.45 4.31 11.44
CA GLN A 119 -24.09 3.78 11.49
C GLN A 119 -23.77 3.03 10.21
N ILE A 120 -22.54 3.16 9.74
CA ILE A 120 -21.98 2.35 8.66
C ILE A 120 -20.74 1.66 9.20
N THR A 121 -20.67 0.34 9.04
CA THR A 121 -19.45 -0.43 9.24
C THR A 121 -18.82 -0.72 7.89
N ILE A 122 -17.58 -0.32 7.71
CA ILE A 122 -16.79 -0.55 6.51
C ILE A 122 -15.70 -1.54 6.88
N ASN A 123 -15.69 -2.70 6.24
CA ASN A 123 -14.73 -3.76 6.49
C ASN A 123 -13.92 -4.03 5.22
N SER A 124 -12.70 -4.49 5.38
CA SER A 124 -11.93 -5.16 4.34
C SER A 124 -11.24 -6.38 4.93
N SER A 125 -11.34 -7.51 4.25
CA SER A 125 -10.69 -8.76 4.64
C SER A 125 -9.51 -9.13 3.75
N ASP A 126 -9.31 -8.39 2.65
CA ASP A 126 -8.33 -8.63 1.61
C ASP A 126 -7.39 -7.43 1.37
N ALA A 127 -7.30 -6.52 2.34
CA ALA A 127 -6.44 -5.34 2.20
C ALA A 127 -4.97 -5.76 2.08
N ASP A 128 -4.22 -4.98 1.31
CA ASP A 128 -2.79 -5.18 1.14
C ASP A 128 -2.07 -5.18 2.50
N ALA A 129 -1.07 -6.03 2.63
CA ALA A 129 -0.29 -6.13 3.87
C ALA A 129 0.43 -4.82 4.21
N TYR A 130 0.90 -4.11 3.18
CA TYR A 130 1.62 -2.86 3.31
C TYR A 130 0.69 -1.65 3.24
N ARG A 131 1.10 -0.57 3.92
CA ARG A 131 0.61 0.79 3.71
C ARG A 131 1.52 1.47 2.72
N TYR A 132 0.99 2.19 1.77
CA TYR A 132 1.75 2.86 0.72
C TYR A 132 1.91 4.33 1.03
N HIS A 133 3.04 4.92 0.69
CA HIS A 133 3.22 6.36 0.74
C HIS A 133 2.26 7.03 -0.27
N THR A 134 1.62 8.12 0.13
CA THR A 134 0.72 8.89 -0.76
C THR A 134 1.49 9.52 -1.91
N GLU A 135 2.75 9.89 -1.68
CA GLU A 135 3.64 10.43 -2.69
C GLU A 135 4.51 9.31 -3.30
N GLU A 136 4.77 9.41 -4.58
CA GLU A 136 5.67 8.54 -5.31
C GLU A 136 7.10 9.10 -5.20
N THR A 137 8.07 8.24 -4.91
CA THR A 137 9.47 8.63 -4.87
C THR A 137 10.06 8.63 -6.27
N ALA A 138 10.73 9.72 -6.63
CA ALA A 138 11.40 9.86 -7.91
C ALA A 138 12.87 10.24 -7.72
N ALA A 139 13.76 9.53 -8.41
CA ALA A 139 15.19 9.85 -8.48
C ALA A 139 15.61 10.04 -9.94
N VAL A 140 16.45 11.03 -10.21
CA VAL A 140 16.91 11.37 -11.56
C VAL A 140 18.43 11.33 -11.60
N GLN A 141 18.97 10.59 -12.56
CA GLN A 141 20.40 10.57 -12.90
C GLN A 141 20.60 11.12 -14.31
N SER A 142 21.44 12.13 -14.45
CA SER A 142 21.83 12.71 -15.74
C SER A 142 23.25 12.30 -16.08
N GLY A 143 23.42 11.70 -17.27
CA GLY A 143 24.72 11.18 -17.70
C GLY A 143 25.20 9.99 -16.87
N ASN A 144 26.47 9.66 -17.04
CA ASN A 144 27.11 8.53 -16.36
C ASN A 144 27.27 8.79 -14.86
N GLY A 145 27.00 7.79 -14.02
CA GLY A 145 27.16 7.90 -12.58
C GLY A 145 26.47 6.77 -11.83
N THR A 146 26.36 6.93 -10.51
CA THR A 146 25.62 5.98 -9.64
C THR A 146 24.37 6.68 -9.13
N ALA A 147 23.21 6.13 -9.44
CA ALA A 147 21.95 6.51 -8.81
C ALA A 147 21.80 5.75 -7.49
N VAL A 148 21.53 6.47 -6.40
CA VAL A 148 21.23 5.88 -5.09
C VAL A 148 19.75 6.03 -4.85
N LEU A 149 19.03 4.89 -4.77
CA LEU A 149 17.60 4.84 -4.51
C LEU A 149 17.37 4.38 -3.07
N THR A 150 16.77 5.25 -2.26
CA THR A 150 16.43 4.91 -0.88
C THR A 150 15.02 4.33 -0.84
N ASN A 151 14.83 3.18 -0.21
CA ASN A 151 13.53 2.54 -0.05
C ASN A 151 13.23 2.30 1.45
N ASP A 152 11.98 2.56 1.87
CA ASP A 152 11.58 2.47 3.27
C ASP A 152 11.61 1.02 3.79
N PHE A 153 10.60 0.22 3.48
CA PHE A 153 10.52 -1.16 4.01
C PHE A 153 10.02 -2.17 2.97
N MET A 154 8.93 -1.86 2.30
CA MET A 154 8.33 -2.75 1.31
C MET A 154 9.26 -2.88 0.10
N PRO A 155 9.58 -4.12 -0.35
CA PRO A 155 10.30 -4.29 -1.60
C PRO A 155 9.56 -3.63 -2.75
N ALA A 156 10.25 -2.80 -3.52
CA ALA A 156 9.65 -2.03 -4.62
C ALA A 156 10.43 -2.23 -5.92
N VAL A 157 9.72 -2.36 -7.03
CA VAL A 157 10.31 -2.41 -8.37
C VAL A 157 10.08 -1.07 -9.06
N PRO A 158 11.13 -0.29 -9.37
CA PRO A 158 10.96 1.02 -9.97
C PRO A 158 10.54 0.92 -11.45
N ILE A 159 9.76 1.89 -11.87
CA ILE A 159 9.55 2.23 -13.28
C ILE A 159 10.71 3.10 -13.71
N VAL A 160 11.44 2.66 -14.73
CA VAL A 160 12.64 3.34 -15.24
C VAL A 160 12.32 4.00 -16.57
N THR A 161 12.41 5.32 -16.65
CA THR A 161 12.24 6.07 -17.89
C THR A 161 13.60 6.60 -18.33
N VAL A 162 14.00 6.30 -19.56
CA VAL A 162 15.30 6.71 -20.13
C VAL A 162 15.08 7.51 -21.40
N THR A 163 15.90 8.57 -21.61
CA THR A 163 15.77 9.47 -22.77
C THR A 163 16.75 9.15 -23.89
N GLY A 164 17.77 8.33 -23.63
CA GLY A 164 18.79 7.88 -24.60
C GLY A 164 19.14 6.41 -24.40
N GLU A 165 20.11 5.91 -25.16
CA GLU A 165 20.63 4.56 -24.91
C GLU A 165 21.26 4.50 -23.53
N THR A 166 20.87 3.52 -22.75
CA THR A 166 21.23 3.44 -21.33
C THR A 166 21.59 2.02 -20.95
N THR A 167 22.73 1.86 -20.28
CA THR A 167 23.13 0.63 -19.61
C THR A 167 23.00 0.82 -18.11
N LEU A 168 22.20 -0.05 -17.48
CA LEU A 168 22.00 -0.11 -16.03
C LEU A 168 22.73 -1.33 -15.49
N LYS A 169 23.44 -1.15 -14.38
CA LYS A 169 24.09 -2.25 -13.65
C LYS A 169 23.72 -2.15 -12.18
N TRP A 170 23.27 -3.25 -11.60
CA TRP A 170 22.90 -3.32 -10.18
C TRP A 170 23.19 -4.70 -9.62
N GLN A 171 23.08 -4.82 -8.30
CA GLN A 171 23.25 -6.07 -7.59
C GLN A 171 22.09 -6.28 -6.62
N VAL A 172 21.54 -7.49 -6.59
CA VAL A 172 20.53 -7.93 -5.60
C VAL A 172 21.08 -9.17 -4.91
N GLY A 173 21.41 -9.06 -3.62
CA GLY A 173 22.11 -10.12 -2.90
C GLY A 173 23.47 -10.42 -3.52
N THR A 174 23.66 -11.63 -4.05
CA THR A 174 24.88 -12.06 -4.75
C THR A 174 24.81 -11.91 -6.26
N ASP A 175 23.63 -11.67 -6.81
CA ASP A 175 23.38 -11.66 -8.25
C ASP A 175 23.63 -10.28 -8.84
N ARG A 176 24.33 -10.24 -9.95
CA ARG A 176 24.64 -9.02 -10.70
C ARG A 176 23.84 -9.00 -12.01
N PHE A 177 23.24 -7.87 -12.28
CA PHE A 177 22.42 -7.64 -13.46
C PHE A 177 23.00 -6.51 -14.31
N ILE A 178 22.95 -6.69 -15.63
CA ILE A 178 23.31 -5.65 -16.61
C ILE A 178 22.22 -5.65 -17.67
N LYS A 179 21.63 -4.49 -17.93
CA LYS A 179 20.60 -4.30 -18.95
C LYS A 179 20.93 -3.05 -19.78
N THR A 180 20.94 -3.20 -21.10
CA THR A 180 21.06 -2.07 -22.04
C THR A 180 19.73 -1.88 -22.73
N VAL A 181 19.20 -0.66 -22.71
CA VAL A 181 17.90 -0.31 -23.25
C VAL A 181 17.96 1.00 -24.05
N SER A 182 17.09 1.11 -25.04
CA SER A 182 16.87 2.34 -25.80
C SER A 182 15.92 3.29 -25.04
N ALA A 183 15.80 4.53 -25.52
CA ALA A 183 14.86 5.51 -24.98
C ALA A 183 13.45 4.92 -24.86
N GLY A 184 12.82 5.13 -23.69
CA GLY A 184 11.50 4.54 -23.37
C GLY A 184 11.27 4.38 -21.88
N THR A 185 10.20 3.66 -21.53
CA THR A 185 9.84 3.33 -20.16
C THR A 185 9.91 1.81 -19.96
N TRP A 186 10.59 1.39 -18.92
CA TRP A 186 10.93 -0.01 -18.67
C TRP A 186 10.62 -0.39 -17.22
N THR A 187 10.32 -1.65 -17.00
CA THR A 187 10.21 -2.25 -15.67
C THR A 187 11.04 -3.53 -15.67
N PHE A 188 11.95 -3.65 -14.71
CA PHE A 188 12.80 -4.82 -14.54
C PHE A 188 12.42 -5.51 -13.23
N PRO A 189 11.73 -6.67 -13.28
CA PRO A 189 11.38 -7.40 -12.04
C PRO A 189 12.58 -7.75 -11.18
N GLU A 190 13.77 -7.91 -11.81
CA GLU A 190 15.02 -8.21 -11.12
C GLU A 190 15.63 -6.99 -10.40
N LEU A 191 15.15 -5.78 -10.70
CA LEU A 191 15.53 -4.55 -10.01
C LEU A 191 14.57 -4.31 -8.84
N GLU A 192 14.60 -5.20 -7.87
CA GLU A 192 13.82 -5.07 -6.65
C GLU A 192 14.64 -4.29 -5.61
N LEU A 193 14.13 -3.14 -5.20
CA LEU A 193 14.74 -2.32 -4.16
C LEU A 193 14.51 -2.95 -2.79
N SER A 194 15.59 -3.20 -2.08
CA SER A 194 15.57 -3.64 -0.68
C SER A 194 15.44 -2.42 0.25
N GLN A 195 15.15 -2.67 1.53
CA GLN A 195 15.15 -1.62 2.54
C GLN A 195 16.51 -0.92 2.64
N GLY A 196 16.52 0.41 2.67
CA GLY A 196 17.72 1.24 2.73
C GLY A 196 18.18 1.72 1.35
N GLU A 197 19.47 1.89 1.19
CA GLU A 197 20.08 2.42 -0.03
C GLU A 197 20.33 1.29 -1.04
N ASN A 198 19.96 1.55 -2.31
CA ASN A 198 20.16 0.66 -3.45
C ASN A 198 20.94 1.41 -4.53
N GLU A 199 22.11 0.93 -4.86
CA GLU A 199 22.99 1.56 -5.84
C GLU A 199 22.81 0.97 -7.22
N ILE A 200 22.63 1.84 -8.22
CA ILE A 200 22.50 1.49 -9.64
C ILE A 200 23.54 2.28 -10.44
N GLU A 201 24.49 1.59 -11.02
CA GLU A 201 25.44 2.22 -11.97
C GLU A 201 24.70 2.50 -13.28
N VAL A 202 24.73 3.76 -13.72
CA VAL A 202 24.08 4.25 -14.92
C VAL A 202 25.15 4.71 -15.91
N VAL A 203 25.10 4.17 -17.13
CA VAL A 203 25.89 4.64 -18.27
C VAL A 203 24.91 5.05 -19.36
N THR A 204 24.81 6.36 -19.62
CA THR A 204 23.82 6.91 -20.55
C THR A 204 24.33 8.20 -21.19
N ASP A 205 23.87 8.46 -22.42
CA ASP A 205 24.03 9.73 -23.11
C ASP A 205 22.88 10.72 -22.85
N GLY A 206 21.91 10.31 -22.05
CA GLY A 206 20.70 11.05 -21.73
C GLY A 206 20.44 11.19 -20.23
N MET A 207 19.19 11.00 -19.85
CA MET A 207 18.69 11.10 -18.49
C MET A 207 17.89 9.83 -18.13
N VAL A 208 18.06 9.36 -16.91
CA VAL A 208 17.31 8.23 -16.34
C VAL A 208 16.49 8.73 -15.17
N THR A 209 15.21 8.41 -15.18
CA THR A 209 14.29 8.69 -14.07
C THR A 209 13.78 7.38 -13.52
N PHE A 210 13.98 7.16 -12.22
CA PHE A 210 13.42 6.03 -11.46
C PHE A 210 12.22 6.54 -10.68
N ARG A 211 11.07 5.87 -10.80
CA ARG A 211 9.86 6.16 -10.01
C ARG A 211 9.37 4.90 -9.35
N TYR A 212 9.09 4.97 -8.07
CA TYR A 212 8.58 3.85 -7.29
C TYR A 212 7.78 4.37 -6.09
N ARG A 213 6.94 3.49 -5.58
CA ARG A 213 6.15 3.80 -4.39
C ARG A 213 6.67 2.99 -3.22
N GLU A 214 7.05 3.70 -2.19
CA GLU A 214 7.49 3.12 -0.93
C GLU A 214 6.30 2.67 -0.10
N GLY A 215 6.54 1.75 0.84
CA GLY A 215 5.52 1.28 1.76
C GLY A 215 6.13 0.68 3.02
N ARG A 216 5.28 0.55 4.04
CA ARG A 216 5.62 -0.07 5.33
C ARG A 216 4.46 -0.88 5.91
N LEU A 217 4.74 -1.72 6.89
CA LEU A 217 3.72 -2.52 7.60
C LEU A 217 2.82 -1.66 8.51
#